data_76104f06accdb2a45b67466281b5b2d1
#
_entry.id   76104f06accdb2a45b67466281b5b2d1
#
_cell.length_a   1.000
_cell.length_b   1.000
_cell.length_c   1.000
_cell.angle_alpha   90.00
_cell.angle_beta   90.00
_cell.angle_gamma   90.00
#
_symmetry.space_group_name_H-M   'P 1'
#
loop_
_entity.id
_entity.type
_entity.pdbx_description
1 polymer ?
#
loop_
_entity_poly.entity_id
_entity_poly.type
_entity_poly.pdbx_seq_one_letter_code
_entity_poly.pdbx_strand_id
1 'polypeptide(L)'
;MTHAEATELVLGKTNRMQRKVANNTTARIKPDGSVAFMLYSTDVVTIHDDDSVTLRHGGHKTDTTKNRINRFSSFYVRQENWEWYLNDGTPFEDGMWVK
;
A
#
# COMPACT_ATOMS: atom_id res chain seq x y z
N MET A 1 -7.12 4.13 4.59
CA MET A 1 -7.63 4.63 3.30
C MET A 1 -8.56 3.60 2.70
N THR A 2 -9.72 4.03 2.23
CA THR A 2 -10.68 3.14 1.56
C THR A 2 -10.37 3.05 0.07
N HIS A 3 -10.96 2.08 -0.61
CA HIS A 3 -10.85 1.94 -2.06
C HIS A 3 -11.38 3.21 -2.77
N ALA A 4 -12.50 3.77 -2.29
CA ALA A 4 -13.07 4.99 -2.86
C ALA A 4 -12.10 6.17 -2.72
N GLU A 5 -11.49 6.34 -1.55
CA GLU A 5 -10.51 7.40 -1.32
C GLU A 5 -9.26 7.22 -2.19
N ALA A 6 -8.79 5.97 -2.32
CA ALA A 6 -7.62 5.68 -3.13
C ALA A 6 -7.89 5.94 -4.62
N THR A 7 -9.07 5.56 -5.11
CA THR A 7 -9.47 5.82 -6.50
C THR A 7 -9.52 7.32 -6.76
N GLU A 8 -10.11 8.09 -5.85
CA GLU A 8 -10.18 9.54 -5.98
C GLU A 8 -8.78 10.17 -5.97
N LEU A 9 -7.88 9.67 -5.13
CA LEU A 9 -6.51 10.15 -5.07
C LEU A 9 -5.80 9.97 -6.42
N VAL A 10 -5.99 8.84 -7.09
CA VAL A 10 -5.37 8.57 -8.39
C VAL A 10 -5.98 9.43 -9.48
N LEU A 11 -7.30 9.43 -9.59
CA LEU A 11 -8.00 10.15 -10.66
C LEU A 11 -7.82 11.66 -10.52
N GLY A 12 -8.01 12.18 -9.31
CA GLY A 12 -7.86 13.61 -9.03
C GLY A 12 -8.58 14.45 -10.06
N LYS A 13 -7.89 15.49 -10.57
CA LYS A 13 -8.46 16.40 -11.58
C LYS A 13 -8.12 15.98 -13.01
N THR A 14 -7.26 14.99 -13.21
CA THR A 14 -6.73 14.66 -14.54
C THR A 14 -7.34 13.41 -15.15
N ASN A 15 -8.08 12.61 -14.36
CA ASN A 15 -8.68 11.35 -14.80
C ASN A 15 -7.66 10.36 -15.39
N ARG A 16 -6.41 10.46 -15.00
CA ARG A 16 -5.37 9.51 -15.39
C ARG A 16 -5.41 8.32 -14.46
N MET A 17 -5.08 7.15 -15.00
CA MET A 17 -5.11 5.90 -14.23
C MET A 17 -3.90 5.71 -13.33
N GLN A 18 -2.99 6.68 -13.28
CA GLN A 18 -1.86 6.66 -12.36
C GLN A 18 -1.46 8.08 -11.97
N ARG A 19 -0.83 8.20 -10.80
CA ARG A 19 -0.40 9.48 -10.26
C ARG A 19 0.76 9.28 -9.30
N LYS A 20 1.80 10.11 -9.41
CA LYS A 20 2.86 10.15 -8.40
C LYS A 20 2.29 10.76 -7.12
N VAL A 21 2.41 10.06 -6.00
CA VAL A 21 1.83 10.48 -4.71
C VAL A 21 2.87 10.74 -3.64
N ALA A 22 4.09 10.28 -3.84
CA ALA A 22 5.22 10.51 -2.94
C ALA A 22 6.51 10.24 -3.70
N ASN A 23 7.66 10.47 -3.07
CA ASN A 23 8.96 10.16 -3.68
C ASN A 23 9.03 8.68 -4.04
N ASN A 24 9.39 8.38 -5.28
CA ASN A 24 9.53 7.02 -5.79
C ASN A 24 8.26 6.17 -5.62
N THR A 25 7.10 6.82 -5.46
CA THR A 25 5.83 6.15 -5.18
C THR A 25 4.76 6.64 -6.15
N THR A 26 4.17 5.69 -6.88
CA THR A 26 3.10 5.95 -7.84
C THR A 26 1.87 5.13 -7.45
N ALA A 27 0.72 5.80 -7.37
CA ALA A 27 -0.57 5.13 -7.21
C ALA A 27 -1.17 4.89 -8.59
N ARG A 28 -1.71 3.69 -8.83
CA ARG A 28 -2.33 3.36 -10.10
C ARG A 28 -3.55 2.48 -9.93
N ILE A 29 -4.53 2.66 -10.82
CA ILE A 29 -5.71 1.80 -10.87
C ILE A 29 -5.40 0.65 -11.80
N LYS A 30 -5.50 -0.58 -11.28
CA LYS A 30 -5.21 -1.80 -12.03
C LYS A 30 -6.43 -2.24 -12.83
N PRO A 31 -6.26 -3.13 -13.81
CA PRO A 31 -7.39 -3.59 -14.64
C PRO A 31 -8.54 -4.23 -13.85
N ASP A 32 -8.27 -4.82 -12.68
CA ASP A 32 -9.30 -5.41 -11.84
C ASP A 32 -10.01 -4.37 -10.95
N GLY A 33 -9.67 -3.09 -11.08
CA GLY A 33 -10.24 -2.01 -10.29
C GLY A 33 -9.53 -1.74 -8.97
N SER A 34 -8.59 -2.58 -8.55
CA SER A 34 -7.83 -2.32 -7.32
C SER A 34 -6.88 -1.13 -7.53
N VAL A 35 -6.48 -0.49 -6.44
CA VAL A 35 -5.54 0.64 -6.47
C VAL A 35 -4.25 0.20 -5.80
N ALA A 36 -3.15 0.23 -6.56
CA ALA A 36 -1.84 -0.17 -6.07
C ALA A 36 -0.95 1.05 -5.85
N PHE A 37 -0.24 1.04 -4.73
CA PHE A 37 0.78 2.04 -4.40
C PHE A 37 2.13 1.38 -4.60
N MET A 38 2.82 1.77 -5.68
CA MET A 38 4.08 1.16 -6.08
C MET A 38 5.25 2.01 -5.61
N LEU A 39 6.08 1.44 -4.73
CA LEU A 39 7.34 2.04 -4.31
C LEU A 39 8.45 1.41 -5.14
N TYR A 40 9.14 2.22 -5.96
CA TYR A 40 10.06 1.73 -6.99
C TYR A 40 9.31 0.73 -7.91
N SER A 41 9.57 -0.56 -7.79
CA SER A 41 8.94 -1.58 -8.63
C SER A 41 8.03 -2.55 -7.84
N THR A 42 7.78 -2.27 -6.55
CA THR A 42 6.98 -3.14 -5.69
C THR A 42 5.67 -2.48 -5.31
N ASP A 43 4.55 -3.17 -5.53
CA ASP A 43 3.25 -2.73 -5.03
C ASP A 43 3.19 -3.00 -3.52
N VAL A 44 3.59 -2.02 -2.71
CA VAL A 44 3.65 -2.20 -1.25
C VAL A 44 2.28 -2.21 -0.61
N VAL A 45 1.30 -1.51 -1.21
CA VAL A 45 -0.09 -1.50 -0.76
C VAL A 45 -0.97 -1.68 -1.99
N THR A 46 -1.91 -2.62 -1.95
CA THR A 46 -2.96 -2.75 -2.96
C THR A 46 -4.30 -2.76 -2.25
N ILE A 47 -5.16 -1.79 -2.54
CA ILE A 47 -6.48 -1.67 -1.94
C ILE A 47 -7.50 -2.23 -2.93
N HIS A 48 -8.20 -3.29 -2.52
CA HIS A 48 -9.19 -3.96 -3.35
C HIS A 48 -10.55 -3.27 -3.25
N ASP A 49 -11.46 -3.58 -4.17
CA ASP A 49 -12.75 -2.90 -4.25
C ASP A 49 -13.67 -3.19 -3.05
N ASP A 50 -13.37 -4.20 -2.26
CA ASP A 50 -14.08 -4.52 -1.01
C ASP A 50 -13.38 -3.90 0.22
N ASP A 51 -12.43 -3.00 0.01
CA ASP A 51 -11.60 -2.34 1.02
C ASP A 51 -10.58 -3.26 1.71
N SER A 52 -10.48 -4.51 1.32
CA SER A 52 -9.38 -5.36 1.79
C SER A 52 -8.06 -4.89 1.17
N VAL A 53 -6.94 -5.24 1.79
CA VAL A 53 -5.64 -4.70 1.42
C VAL A 53 -4.61 -5.81 1.35
N THR A 54 -3.80 -5.80 0.30
CA THR A 54 -2.62 -6.64 0.19
C THR A 54 -1.39 -5.79 0.54
N LEU A 55 -0.55 -6.29 1.44
CA LEU A 55 0.67 -5.61 1.89
C LEU A 55 1.90 -6.40 1.48
N ARG A 56 2.90 -5.70 0.92
CA ARG A 56 4.13 -6.33 0.45
C ARG A 56 5.34 -5.47 0.76
N HIS A 57 6.47 -6.10 1.07
CA HIS A 57 7.76 -5.42 1.12
C HIS A 57 8.67 -5.80 -0.05
N GLY A 58 8.34 -6.88 -0.77
CA GLY A 58 9.10 -7.31 -1.95
C GLY A 58 10.57 -7.62 -1.69
N GLY A 59 10.91 -8.03 -0.47
CA GLY A 59 12.29 -8.25 -0.05
C GLY A 59 12.99 -7.00 0.48
N HIS A 60 12.35 -5.83 0.46
CA HIS A 60 12.92 -4.55 0.89
C HIS A 60 12.33 -4.12 2.22
N LYS A 61 12.84 -4.66 3.32
CA LYS A 61 12.36 -4.34 4.67
C LYS A 61 13.04 -3.07 5.17
N THR A 62 12.72 -1.93 4.56
CA THR A 62 13.33 -0.64 4.85
C THR A 62 12.33 0.30 5.55
N ASP A 63 12.86 1.37 6.14
CA ASP A 63 12.02 2.41 6.76
C ASP A 63 11.13 3.08 5.73
N THR A 64 11.62 3.26 4.49
CA THR A 64 10.81 3.84 3.42
C THR A 64 9.62 2.94 3.10
N THR A 65 9.82 1.63 3.01
CA THR A 65 8.73 0.68 2.76
C THR A 65 7.69 0.74 3.87
N LYS A 66 8.12 0.73 5.14
CA LYS A 66 7.20 0.88 6.29
C LYS A 66 6.42 2.19 6.21
N ASN A 67 7.11 3.28 5.90
CA ASN A 67 6.47 4.60 5.78
C ASN A 67 5.36 4.60 4.73
N ARG A 68 5.61 4.00 3.57
CA ARG A 68 4.61 3.96 2.50
C ARG A 68 3.41 3.10 2.87
N ILE A 69 3.63 1.94 3.50
CA ILE A 69 2.55 1.09 3.98
C ILE A 69 1.71 1.85 5.02
N ASN A 70 2.36 2.49 5.98
CA ASN A 70 1.67 3.21 7.06
C ASN A 70 0.91 4.43 6.53
N ARG A 71 1.44 5.07 5.49
CA ARG A 71 0.84 6.27 4.91
C ARG A 71 -0.37 5.97 4.03
N PHE A 72 -0.31 4.91 3.23
CA PHE A 72 -1.31 4.65 2.20
C PHE A 72 -2.25 3.49 2.51
N SER A 73 -2.10 2.85 3.65
CA SER A 73 -3.05 1.83 4.10
C SER A 73 -3.67 2.23 5.43
N SER A 74 -4.68 1.47 5.86
CA SER A 74 -5.26 1.65 7.19
C SER A 74 -4.49 0.89 8.26
N PHE A 75 -3.42 0.21 7.86
CA PHE A 75 -2.61 -0.62 8.75
C PHE A 75 -1.32 0.10 9.10
N TYR A 76 -0.77 -0.24 10.25
CA TYR A 76 0.48 0.31 10.73
C TYR A 76 1.46 -0.82 10.97
N VAL A 77 2.61 -0.78 10.29
CA VAL A 77 3.69 -1.77 10.46
C VAL A 77 4.69 -1.22 11.47
N ARG A 78 5.00 -2.03 12.48
CA ARG A 78 6.06 -1.74 13.44
C ARG A 78 7.13 -2.82 13.36
N GLN A 79 8.33 -2.47 13.79
CA GLN A 79 9.47 -3.39 13.81
C GLN A 79 9.87 -3.64 15.26
N GLU A 80 10.11 -4.92 15.58
CA GLU A 80 10.56 -5.34 16.91
C GLU A 80 11.48 -6.55 16.73
N ASN A 81 12.70 -6.46 17.26
CA ASN A 81 13.71 -7.52 17.12
C ASN A 81 13.92 -7.94 15.66
N TRP A 82 13.99 -6.94 14.75
CA TRP A 82 14.17 -7.13 13.30
C TRP A 82 12.98 -7.75 12.58
N GLU A 83 11.90 -8.12 13.30
CA GLU A 83 10.68 -8.64 12.73
C GLU A 83 9.63 -7.55 12.56
N TRP A 84 8.83 -7.65 11.52
CA TRP A 84 7.74 -6.72 11.27
C TRP A 84 6.41 -7.30 11.77
N TYR A 85 5.61 -6.42 12.38
CA TYR A 85 4.28 -6.76 12.89
C TYR A 85 3.31 -5.64 12.54
N LEU A 86 2.03 -5.99 12.36
CA LEU A 86 0.97 -5.00 12.34
C LEU A 86 0.73 -4.50 13.77
N ASN A 87 0.05 -3.37 13.91
CA ASN A 87 -0.16 -2.76 15.22
C ASN A 87 -0.98 -3.63 16.19
N ASP A 88 -1.75 -4.59 15.68
CA ASP A 88 -2.48 -5.55 16.50
C ASP A 88 -1.63 -6.75 16.94
N GLY A 89 -0.37 -6.79 16.56
CA GLY A 89 0.55 -7.88 16.88
C GLY A 89 0.61 -8.98 15.85
N THR A 90 -0.18 -8.92 14.78
CA THR A 90 -0.13 -9.92 13.72
C THR A 90 1.23 -9.86 13.01
N PRO A 91 1.95 -10.98 12.87
CA PRO A 91 3.21 -11.00 12.12
C PRO A 91 2.99 -10.58 10.67
N PHE A 92 3.88 -9.72 10.17
CA PHE A 92 3.82 -9.29 8.76
C PHE A 92 4.35 -10.39 7.87
N GLU A 93 3.58 -10.74 6.84
CA GLU A 93 4.01 -11.67 5.80
C GLU A 93 3.95 -10.97 4.46
N ASP A 94 4.99 -11.15 3.63
CA ASP A 94 5.04 -10.52 2.32
C ASP A 94 3.89 -11.04 1.44
N GLY A 95 3.06 -10.11 0.96
CA GLY A 95 1.89 -10.47 0.17
C GLY A 95 0.65 -10.81 0.98
N MET A 96 0.66 -10.56 2.29
CA MET A 96 -0.50 -10.85 3.13
C MET A 96 -1.72 -10.02 2.72
N TRP A 97 -2.88 -10.65 2.82
CA TRP A 97 -4.16 -10.01 2.50
C TRP A 97 -4.94 -9.81 3.80
N VAL A 98 -5.28 -8.57 4.12
CA VAL A 98 -5.96 -8.21 5.37
C VAL A 98 -7.21 -7.39 5.08
N LYS A 99 -8.18 -7.51 5.97
CA LYS A 99 -9.44 -6.78 5.85
C LYS A 99 -9.60 -5.67 6.85
#